data_7f8b1e534b8ef955f7caebeb0c64279e
#
_entry.id   7f8b1e534b8ef955f7caebeb0c64279e
#
_cell.length_a   1.000
_cell.length_b   1.000
_cell.length_c   1.000
_cell.angle_alpha   90.00
_cell.angle_beta   90.00
_cell.angle_gamma   90.00
#
_symmetry.space_group_name_H-M   'P 1'
#
loop_
_entity.id
_entity.type
_entity.pdbx_description
1 polymer ?
#
loop_
_entity_poly.entity_id
_entity_poly.type
_entity_poly.pdbx_seq_one_letter_code
_entity_poly.pdbx_strand_id
1 'polypeptide(L)'
;MRQSFGRGERGVPQLNTSSLPDLIFTILFFFIVVTHMRKVTLKVHYTVPQGTELTRLTKKSAVSYVYIGTLSQQSDCTQRIQLNDKLASPSDIAGYMTEERNRMSAEDREHMMVSIKADRQTPMSLITSVKQALRKADVRRISYSAEQKKE
;
A
#
# COMPACT_ATOMS: atom_id res chain seq x y z
N MET A 1 12.59 67.84 51.42
CA MET A 1 11.98 66.53 51.19
C MET A 1 11.96 66.28 49.68
N ARG A 2 12.85 65.42 49.16
CA ARG A 2 12.89 65.01 47.78
C ARG A 2 12.38 63.59 47.70
N GLN A 3 11.19 63.40 47.15
CA GLN A 3 10.66 62.05 46.84
C GLN A 3 11.30 61.54 45.53
N SER A 4 12.08 60.53 45.67
CA SER A 4 12.64 59.77 44.58
C SER A 4 11.58 58.82 44.03
N PHE A 5 11.08 59.10 42.82
CA PHE A 5 10.23 58.17 42.07
C PHE A 5 11.12 57.06 41.52
N GLY A 6 11.08 55.90 42.16
CA GLY A 6 11.69 54.68 41.66
C GLY A 6 11.03 54.26 40.34
N ARG A 7 11.79 54.32 39.25
CA ARG A 7 11.41 53.83 37.95
C ARG A 7 11.45 52.29 37.98
N GLY A 8 10.29 51.68 38.17
CA GLY A 8 10.17 50.21 38.07
C GLY A 8 10.57 49.74 36.67
N GLU A 9 11.66 49.01 36.61
CA GLU A 9 12.02 48.27 35.38
C GLU A 9 10.91 47.25 35.10
N ARG A 10 10.17 47.49 34.04
CA ARG A 10 9.25 46.52 33.46
C ARG A 10 10.11 45.46 32.79
N GLY A 11 10.43 44.42 33.51
CA GLY A 11 11.02 43.20 32.92
C GLY A 11 10.12 42.67 31.80
N VAL A 12 10.68 42.56 30.63
CA VAL A 12 9.99 41.93 29.48
C VAL A 12 9.67 40.49 29.89
N PRO A 13 8.40 40.05 29.81
CA PRO A 13 8.07 38.67 30.14
C PRO A 13 8.89 37.73 29.24
N GLN A 14 9.69 36.90 29.85
CA GLN A 14 10.43 35.87 29.13
C GLN A 14 9.45 34.93 28.45
N LEU A 15 9.47 34.88 27.12
CA LEU A 15 8.74 33.92 26.35
C LEU A 15 9.22 32.51 26.72
N ASN A 16 8.34 31.74 27.32
CA ASN A 16 8.62 30.35 27.68
C ASN A 16 8.67 29.47 26.42
N THR A 17 9.86 29.38 25.83
CA THR A 17 10.09 28.63 24.61
C THR A 17 10.17 27.11 24.83
N SER A 18 10.02 26.64 26.08
CA SER A 18 10.09 25.20 26.41
C SER A 18 8.96 24.36 25.77
N SER A 19 7.83 24.97 25.41
CA SER A 19 6.71 24.25 24.78
C SER A 19 6.79 24.15 23.25
N LEU A 20 7.64 24.96 22.60
CA LEU A 20 7.82 24.94 21.15
C LEU A 20 8.36 23.59 20.61
N PRO A 21 9.40 22.98 21.22
CA PRO A 21 9.91 21.67 20.79
C PRO A 21 8.86 20.57 20.95
N ASP A 22 8.02 20.61 21.97
CA ASP A 22 6.98 19.61 22.22
C ASP A 22 5.88 19.68 21.16
N LEU A 23 5.46 20.87 20.75
CA LEU A 23 4.49 21.06 19.68
C LEU A 23 5.02 20.53 18.34
N ILE A 24 6.28 20.83 18.00
CA ILE A 24 6.92 20.33 16.77
C ILE A 24 7.03 18.80 16.82
N PHE A 25 7.45 18.24 17.97
CA PHE A 25 7.56 16.79 18.15
C PHE A 25 6.20 16.09 18.03
N THR A 26 5.16 16.65 18.62
CA THR A 26 3.80 16.10 18.54
C THR A 26 3.27 16.10 17.10
N ILE A 27 3.50 17.17 16.34
CA ILE A 27 3.11 17.26 14.94
C ILE A 27 3.89 16.24 14.10
N LEU A 28 5.21 16.14 14.27
CA LEU A 28 6.05 15.15 13.58
C LEU A 28 5.61 13.72 13.91
N PHE A 29 5.36 13.42 15.18
CA PHE A 29 4.87 12.12 15.62
C PHE A 29 3.51 11.78 14.98
N PHE A 30 2.58 12.75 14.97
CA PHE A 30 1.28 12.58 14.30
C PHE A 30 1.43 12.26 12.82
N PHE A 31 2.27 12.99 12.09
CA PHE A 31 2.53 12.70 10.68
C PHE A 31 3.19 11.33 10.46
N ILE A 32 4.10 10.92 11.31
CA ILE A 32 4.72 9.59 11.24
C ILE A 32 3.65 8.52 11.42
N VAL A 33 2.79 8.63 12.42
CA VAL A 33 1.72 7.66 12.69
C VAL A 33 0.73 7.60 11.52
N VAL A 34 0.26 8.74 11.02
CA VAL A 34 -0.68 8.80 9.89
C VAL A 34 -0.05 8.23 8.61
N THR A 35 1.22 8.50 8.35
CA THR A 35 1.92 8.00 7.15
C THR A 35 2.14 6.48 7.20
N HIS A 36 2.35 5.90 8.39
CA HIS A 36 2.57 4.45 8.55
C HIS A 36 1.30 3.60 8.43
N MET A 37 0.11 4.21 8.50
CA MET A 37 -1.17 3.47 8.52
C MET A 37 -1.77 3.19 7.13
N ARG A 38 -1.03 3.38 6.04
CA ARG A 38 -1.50 2.95 4.70
C ARG A 38 -1.48 1.42 4.59
N LYS A 39 -2.53 0.79 5.05
CA LYS A 39 -2.80 -0.63 4.80
C LYS A 39 -3.71 -0.76 3.58
N VAL A 40 -3.33 -1.64 2.65
CA VAL A 40 -4.20 -2.04 1.53
C VAL A 40 -5.47 -2.64 2.10
N THR A 41 -6.62 -2.00 1.85
CA THR A 41 -7.91 -2.52 2.26
C THR A 41 -8.37 -3.57 1.27
N LEU A 42 -8.35 -4.83 1.67
CA LEU A 42 -8.84 -5.93 0.85
C LEU A 42 -10.36 -5.86 0.77
N LYS A 43 -10.88 -5.65 -0.44
CA LYS A 43 -12.31 -5.65 -0.75
C LYS A 43 -12.82 -7.00 -1.22
N VAL A 44 -11.89 -7.90 -1.58
CA VAL A 44 -12.19 -9.27 -1.99
C VAL A 44 -11.75 -10.26 -0.93
N HIS A 45 -12.59 -11.23 -0.66
CA HIS A 45 -12.25 -12.37 0.16
C HIS A 45 -11.59 -13.43 -0.74
N TYR A 46 -10.42 -13.89 -0.36
CA TYR A 46 -9.72 -14.96 -1.06
C TYR A 46 -9.04 -15.90 -0.06
N THR A 47 -9.11 -17.18 -0.35
CA THR A 47 -8.39 -18.21 0.39
C THR A 47 -7.19 -18.65 -0.43
N VAL A 48 -6.01 -18.43 0.11
CA VAL A 48 -4.74 -18.71 -0.61
C VAL A 48 -4.57 -20.23 -0.76
N PRO A 49 -4.24 -20.73 -1.97
CA PRO A 49 -3.89 -22.12 -2.14
C PRO A 49 -2.60 -22.46 -1.40
N GLN A 50 -2.48 -23.69 -0.90
CA GLN A 50 -1.29 -24.17 -0.21
C GLN A 50 -0.22 -24.57 -1.23
N GLY A 51 1.03 -24.18 -0.99
CA GLY A 51 2.18 -24.52 -1.82
C GLY A 51 3.32 -25.11 -0.99
N THR A 52 4.13 -25.96 -1.58
CA THR A 52 5.26 -26.64 -0.94
C THR A 52 6.55 -25.83 -0.99
N GLU A 53 6.73 -25.02 -2.04
CA GLU A 53 7.92 -24.18 -2.22
C GLU A 53 7.53 -22.71 -2.35
N LEU A 54 7.97 -21.89 -1.40
CA LEU A 54 7.69 -20.46 -1.35
C LEU A 54 9.00 -19.65 -1.36
N THR A 55 9.14 -18.80 -2.37
CA THR A 55 10.24 -17.83 -2.45
C THR A 55 9.82 -16.48 -1.92
N ARG A 56 10.59 -15.91 -0.99
CA ARG A 56 10.31 -14.59 -0.40
C ARG A 56 10.66 -13.47 -1.39
N LEU A 57 9.73 -12.55 -1.62
CA LEU A 57 9.96 -11.38 -2.46
C LEU A 57 10.91 -10.39 -1.76
N THR A 58 11.97 -9.97 -2.45
CA THR A 58 13.08 -9.20 -1.87
C THR A 58 12.85 -7.69 -1.84
N LYS A 59 12.18 -7.11 -2.84
CA LYS A 59 11.90 -5.66 -2.90
C LYS A 59 10.39 -5.39 -2.95
N LYS A 60 9.83 -4.93 -1.86
CA LYS A 60 8.38 -4.64 -1.75
C LYS A 60 7.94 -3.41 -2.56
N SER A 61 8.82 -2.45 -2.80
CA SER A 61 8.54 -1.23 -3.56
C SER A 61 8.20 -1.48 -5.04
N ALA A 62 8.77 -2.53 -5.62
CA ALA A 62 8.57 -2.91 -7.01
C ALA A 62 7.49 -3.98 -7.20
N VAL A 63 6.71 -4.31 -6.16
CA VAL A 63 5.68 -5.36 -6.21
C VAL A 63 4.30 -4.75 -6.23
N SER A 64 3.55 -5.01 -7.31
CA SER A 64 2.12 -4.73 -7.40
C SER A 64 1.31 -5.98 -7.10
N TYR A 65 0.20 -5.82 -6.42
CA TYR A 65 -0.64 -6.94 -6.00
C TYR A 65 -1.93 -7.00 -6.80
N VAL A 66 -2.24 -8.19 -7.31
CA VAL A 66 -3.52 -8.52 -7.96
C VAL A 66 -4.22 -9.57 -7.12
N TYR A 67 -5.36 -9.21 -6.55
CA TYR A 67 -6.20 -10.10 -5.77
C TYR A 67 -7.37 -10.57 -6.63
N ILE A 68 -7.66 -11.86 -6.63
CA ILE A 68 -8.79 -12.45 -7.34
C ILE A 68 -9.61 -13.25 -6.33
N GLY A 69 -10.85 -12.87 -6.14
CA GLY A 69 -11.73 -13.53 -5.17
C GLY A 69 -13.15 -13.02 -5.25
N THR A 70 -13.99 -13.49 -4.35
CA THR A 70 -15.39 -13.08 -4.24
C THR A 70 -15.54 -11.87 -3.33
N LEU A 71 -16.53 -11.00 -3.58
CA LEU A 71 -16.87 -9.89 -2.69
C LEU A 71 -17.52 -10.42 -1.40
N SER A 72 -16.98 -10.03 -0.25
CA SER A 72 -17.44 -10.50 1.07
C SER A 72 -18.87 -10.11 1.43
N GLN A 73 -19.48 -9.17 0.70
CA GLN A 73 -20.81 -8.63 1.06
C GLN A 73 -21.94 -9.01 0.07
N GLN A 74 -21.65 -9.77 -0.96
CA GLN A 74 -22.66 -10.19 -1.92
C GLN A 74 -22.72 -11.72 -1.98
N SER A 75 -23.94 -12.25 -1.89
CA SER A 75 -24.23 -13.68 -2.09
C SER A 75 -23.93 -14.16 -3.51
N ASP A 76 -23.42 -13.29 -4.35
CA ASP A 76 -23.09 -13.54 -5.74
C ASP A 76 -21.67 -14.10 -5.80
N CYS A 77 -21.55 -15.37 -6.25
CA CYS A 77 -20.26 -16.05 -6.43
C CYS A 77 -19.41 -15.48 -7.56
N THR A 78 -19.68 -14.24 -7.99
CA THR A 78 -18.95 -13.59 -9.07
C THR A 78 -17.53 -13.23 -8.63
N GLN A 79 -16.55 -13.82 -9.30
CA GLN A 79 -15.15 -13.52 -9.08
C GLN A 79 -14.84 -12.09 -9.52
N ARG A 80 -14.17 -11.34 -8.64
CA ARG A 80 -13.75 -9.96 -8.87
C ARG A 80 -12.23 -9.84 -8.76
N ILE A 81 -11.68 -8.91 -9.55
CA ILE A 81 -10.26 -8.58 -9.52
C ILE A 81 -10.08 -7.27 -8.78
N GLN A 82 -9.14 -7.25 -7.86
CA GLN A 82 -8.71 -6.04 -7.16
C GLN A 82 -7.23 -5.80 -7.48
N LEU A 83 -6.93 -4.61 -7.97
CA LEU A 83 -5.58 -4.12 -8.21
C LEU A 83 -5.22 -3.14 -7.08
N ASN A 84 -4.30 -3.54 -6.22
CA ASN A 84 -4.00 -2.80 -4.99
C ASN A 84 -5.30 -2.46 -4.22
N ASP A 85 -5.81 -1.24 -4.33
CA ASP A 85 -7.01 -0.77 -3.61
C ASP A 85 -8.27 -0.62 -4.47
N LYS A 86 -8.18 -0.88 -5.80
CA LYS A 86 -9.28 -0.65 -6.75
C LYS A 86 -9.79 -1.95 -7.33
N LEU A 87 -11.12 -2.07 -7.42
CA LEU A 87 -11.74 -3.13 -8.21
C LEU A 87 -11.56 -2.80 -9.70
N ALA A 88 -11.20 -3.81 -10.49
CA ALA A 88 -10.92 -3.68 -11.90
C ALA A 88 -11.45 -4.88 -12.69
N SER A 89 -11.66 -4.68 -13.99
CA SER A 89 -11.93 -5.76 -14.94
C SER A 89 -10.61 -6.21 -15.60
N PRO A 90 -10.57 -7.38 -16.23
CA PRO A 90 -9.37 -7.84 -16.94
C PRO A 90 -8.88 -6.87 -18.02
N SER A 91 -9.79 -6.09 -18.64
CA SER A 91 -9.46 -5.06 -19.63
C SER A 91 -8.69 -3.88 -19.05
N ASP A 92 -8.94 -3.52 -17.79
CA ASP A 92 -8.37 -2.33 -17.15
C ASP A 92 -6.96 -2.57 -16.61
N ILE A 93 -6.59 -3.85 -16.44
CA ILE A 93 -5.30 -4.25 -15.86
C ILE A 93 -4.13 -3.68 -16.67
N ALA A 94 -4.20 -3.75 -17.99
CA ALA A 94 -3.10 -3.31 -18.84
C ALA A 94 -2.84 -1.80 -18.69
N GLY A 95 -3.89 -0.97 -18.70
CA GLY A 95 -3.80 0.46 -18.50
C GLY A 95 -3.27 0.81 -17.12
N TYR A 96 -3.84 0.18 -16.08
CA TYR A 96 -3.40 0.41 -14.69
C TYR A 96 -1.93 0.06 -14.47
N MET A 97 -1.48 -1.08 -14.98
CA MET A 97 -0.07 -1.51 -14.82
C MET A 97 0.89 -0.61 -15.58
N THR A 98 0.48 -0.07 -16.74
CA THR A 98 1.28 0.91 -17.49
C THR A 98 1.43 2.20 -16.69
N GLU A 99 0.36 2.71 -16.08
CA GLU A 99 0.43 3.88 -15.21
C GLU A 99 1.30 3.63 -13.98
N GLU A 100 1.14 2.49 -13.33
CA GLU A 100 1.92 2.10 -12.15
C GLU A 100 3.42 2.04 -12.48
N ARG A 101 3.75 1.42 -13.61
CA ARG A 101 5.12 1.37 -14.13
C ARG A 101 5.71 2.76 -14.40
N ASN A 102 4.91 3.68 -14.92
CA ASN A 102 5.34 5.05 -15.19
C ASN A 102 5.59 5.86 -13.91
N ARG A 103 4.93 5.51 -12.81
CA ARG A 103 5.13 6.14 -11.49
C ARG A 103 6.36 5.62 -10.75
N MET A 104 6.84 4.43 -11.12
CA MET A 104 8.01 3.81 -10.50
C MET A 104 9.31 4.49 -10.94
N SER A 105 10.35 4.42 -10.10
CA SER A 105 11.70 4.82 -10.47
C SER A 105 12.26 3.93 -11.60
N ALA A 106 13.29 4.40 -12.30
CA ALA A 106 13.91 3.61 -13.38
C ALA A 106 14.43 2.25 -12.87
N GLU A 107 15.01 2.22 -11.67
CA GLU A 107 15.51 1.01 -11.02
C GLU A 107 14.38 0.04 -10.67
N ASP A 108 13.27 0.54 -10.10
CA ASP A 108 12.13 -0.30 -9.73
C ASP A 108 11.39 -0.86 -10.95
N ARG A 109 11.39 -0.13 -12.08
CA ARG A 109 10.81 -0.62 -13.35
C ARG A 109 11.45 -1.90 -13.86
N GLU A 110 12.77 -2.03 -13.75
CA GLU A 110 13.50 -3.23 -14.17
C GLU A 110 13.17 -4.44 -13.26
N HIS A 111 12.85 -4.15 -12.01
CA HIS A 111 12.53 -5.15 -11.00
C HIS A 111 11.03 -5.33 -10.76
N MET A 112 10.18 -4.65 -11.56
CA MET A 112 8.73 -4.71 -11.41
C MET A 112 8.24 -6.17 -11.44
N MET A 113 7.50 -6.54 -10.41
CA MET A 113 6.91 -7.86 -10.23
C MET A 113 5.44 -7.72 -9.88
N VAL A 114 4.62 -8.58 -10.42
CA VAL A 114 3.20 -8.67 -10.04
C VAL A 114 2.96 -9.95 -9.27
N SER A 115 2.47 -9.82 -8.05
CA SER A 115 2.07 -10.94 -7.22
C SER A 115 0.57 -11.18 -7.35
N ILE A 116 0.20 -12.31 -7.96
CA ILE A 116 -1.20 -12.72 -8.10
C ILE A 116 -1.58 -13.55 -6.87
N LYS A 117 -2.60 -13.08 -6.17
CA LYS A 117 -3.23 -13.76 -5.04
C LYS A 117 -4.64 -14.15 -5.44
N ALA A 118 -4.79 -15.37 -5.90
CA ALA A 118 -6.07 -15.90 -6.35
C ALA A 118 -6.67 -16.84 -5.31
N ASP A 119 -8.00 -16.81 -5.19
CA ASP A 119 -8.72 -17.80 -4.41
C ASP A 119 -8.56 -19.19 -5.02
N ARG A 120 -8.58 -20.21 -4.18
CA ARG A 120 -8.47 -21.63 -4.56
C ARG A 120 -9.50 -22.04 -5.61
N GLN A 121 -10.68 -21.44 -5.59
CA GLN A 121 -11.78 -21.73 -6.52
C GLN A 121 -11.80 -20.85 -7.76
N THR A 122 -10.75 -20.03 -7.97
CA THR A 122 -10.70 -19.15 -9.15
C THR A 122 -10.56 -19.94 -10.42
N PRO A 123 -11.42 -19.70 -11.44
CA PRO A 123 -11.33 -20.37 -12.74
C PRO A 123 -10.00 -20.03 -13.43
N MET A 124 -9.36 -21.03 -14.03
CA MET A 124 -8.10 -20.84 -14.77
C MET A 124 -8.25 -19.91 -15.98
N SER A 125 -9.45 -19.82 -16.55
CA SER A 125 -9.75 -18.88 -17.64
C SER A 125 -9.54 -17.44 -17.21
N LEU A 126 -9.97 -17.07 -15.98
CA LEU A 126 -9.79 -15.74 -15.43
C LEU A 126 -8.30 -15.43 -15.15
N ILE A 127 -7.58 -16.39 -14.57
CA ILE A 127 -6.13 -16.27 -14.35
C ILE A 127 -5.39 -16.07 -15.67
N THR A 128 -5.77 -16.80 -16.70
CA THR A 128 -5.19 -16.69 -18.05
C THR A 128 -5.47 -15.31 -18.65
N SER A 129 -6.68 -14.78 -18.50
CA SER A 129 -7.04 -13.43 -18.98
C SER A 129 -6.21 -12.36 -18.26
N VAL A 130 -6.03 -12.47 -16.94
CA VAL A 130 -5.16 -11.58 -16.15
C VAL A 130 -3.71 -11.66 -16.63
N LYS A 131 -3.18 -12.86 -16.88
CA LYS A 131 -1.81 -13.04 -17.41
C LYS A 131 -1.63 -12.40 -18.79
N GLN A 132 -2.61 -12.54 -19.67
CA GLN A 132 -2.57 -11.93 -20.99
C GLN A 132 -2.58 -10.39 -20.91
N ALA A 133 -3.40 -9.83 -19.99
CA ALA A 133 -3.43 -8.39 -19.73
C ALA A 133 -2.09 -7.87 -19.17
N LEU A 134 -1.48 -8.61 -18.25
CA LEU A 134 -0.15 -8.28 -17.70
C LEU A 134 0.94 -8.33 -18.78
N ARG A 135 0.89 -9.30 -19.69
CA ARG A 135 1.83 -9.38 -20.83
C ARG A 135 1.69 -8.18 -21.76
N LYS A 136 0.46 -7.71 -22.03
CA LYS A 136 0.21 -6.50 -22.83
C LYS A 136 0.82 -5.25 -22.18
N ALA A 137 0.92 -5.21 -20.85
CA ALA A 137 1.59 -4.14 -20.09
C ALA A 137 3.11 -4.32 -19.94
N ASP A 138 3.71 -5.28 -20.65
CA ASP A 138 5.15 -5.65 -20.57
C ASP A 138 5.60 -6.01 -19.15
N VAL A 139 4.72 -6.58 -18.34
CA VAL A 139 5.08 -7.14 -17.03
C VAL A 139 5.65 -8.55 -17.23
N ARG A 140 6.95 -8.70 -17.01
CA ARG A 140 7.68 -9.95 -17.28
C ARG A 140 7.75 -10.88 -16.08
N ARG A 141 7.67 -10.35 -14.86
CA ARG A 141 7.80 -11.12 -13.63
C ARG A 141 6.46 -11.25 -12.95
N ILE A 142 5.95 -12.47 -12.90
CA ILE A 142 4.70 -12.81 -12.24
C ILE A 142 5.00 -13.84 -11.17
N SER A 143 4.56 -13.57 -9.95
CA SER A 143 4.62 -14.50 -8.82
C SER A 143 3.20 -14.89 -8.40
N TYR A 144 3.04 -16.13 -7.98
CA TYR A 144 1.80 -16.61 -7.36
C TYR A 144 2.03 -16.75 -5.86
N SER A 145 1.14 -16.16 -5.07
CA SER A 145 1.20 -16.34 -3.62
C SER A 145 0.39 -17.56 -3.21
N ALA A 146 1.02 -18.40 -2.41
CA ALA A 146 0.41 -19.57 -1.79
C ALA A 146 0.78 -19.64 -0.31
N GLU A 147 -0.02 -20.28 0.52
CA GLU A 147 0.34 -20.60 1.90
C GLU A 147 1.13 -21.90 1.96
N GLN A 148 2.11 -21.95 2.87
CA GLN A 148 2.88 -23.16 3.09
C GLN A 148 1.98 -24.23 3.73
N LYS A 149 1.93 -25.40 3.14
CA LYS A 149 1.27 -26.54 3.74
C LYS A 149 2.01 -26.89 5.02
N LYS A 150 1.34 -26.77 6.17
CA LYS A 150 1.85 -27.35 7.43
C LYS A 150 1.67 -28.85 7.35
N GLU A 151 2.80 -29.56 7.41
CA GLU A 151 2.81 -31.00 7.65
C GLU A 151 2.37 -31.32 9.06
#